data_2f1f183b8120e8c0a1ef0938e7ec2b45
#
_entry.id   2f1f183b8120e8c0a1ef0938e7ec2b45
#
_cell.length_a   1.000
_cell.length_b   1.000
_cell.length_c   1.000
_cell.angle_alpha   90.00
_cell.angle_beta   90.00
_cell.angle_gamma   90.00
#
_symmetry.space_group_name_H-M   'P 1'
#
loop_
_entity.id
_entity.type
_entity.pdbx_description
1 polymer ?
#
loop_
_entity_poly.entity_id
_entity_poly.type
_entity_poly.pdbx_seq_one_letter_code
_entity_poly.pdbx_strand_id
1 'polypeptide(L)'
;MSDYRNHIGIIGGGIAGLTLGCALLEQGIPAIIFEKMPEETSHGAAISLSSNALRLLDRLEIYNDLKNQSFVHSAASIQGPQKEISSFQTPEVLTTRRQTLMSLLYSRYINLGGEIFHHHDFASFDVAKYEVTFTNENKYTLK
;
A
#
# COMPACT_ATOMS: atom_id res chain seq x y z
N MET A 1 20.84 -11.39 -15.10
CA MET A 1 20.02 -11.71 -13.92
C MET A 1 20.30 -10.63 -12.90
N SER A 2 19.32 -9.79 -12.57
CA SER A 2 19.53 -8.73 -11.59
C SER A 2 19.69 -9.37 -10.20
N ASP A 3 20.71 -8.96 -9.46
CA ASP A 3 21.01 -9.51 -8.14
C ASP A 3 20.28 -8.70 -7.07
N TYR A 4 19.23 -9.26 -6.49
CA TYR A 4 18.43 -8.66 -5.42
C TYR A 4 18.73 -9.25 -4.04
N ARG A 5 19.88 -9.92 -3.86
CA ARG A 5 20.26 -10.58 -2.58
C ARG A 5 20.29 -9.64 -1.37
N ASN A 6 20.34 -8.35 -1.58
CA ASN A 6 20.29 -7.36 -0.51
C ASN A 6 18.92 -6.68 -0.36
N HIS A 7 17.91 -7.12 -1.13
CA HIS A 7 16.57 -6.53 -1.09
C HIS A 7 15.59 -7.40 -0.31
N ILE A 8 14.69 -6.76 0.40
CA ILE A 8 13.49 -7.40 0.93
C ILE A 8 12.48 -7.50 -0.21
N GLY A 9 12.05 -8.72 -0.52
CA GLY A 9 10.99 -8.97 -1.50
C GLY A 9 9.61 -8.85 -0.86
N ILE A 10 8.76 -8.00 -1.44
CA ILE A 10 7.38 -7.80 -1.01
C ILE A 10 6.45 -8.41 -2.07
N ILE A 11 5.60 -9.35 -1.65
CA ILE A 11 4.60 -9.96 -2.53
C ILE A 11 3.29 -9.19 -2.42
N GLY A 12 2.91 -8.52 -3.51
CA GLY A 12 1.71 -7.71 -3.66
C GLY A 12 1.97 -6.21 -3.58
N GLY A 13 1.62 -5.49 -4.66
CA GLY A 13 1.71 -4.03 -4.82
C GLY A 13 0.46 -3.27 -4.37
N GLY A 14 -0.32 -3.84 -3.44
CA GLY A 14 -1.47 -3.16 -2.84
C GLY A 14 -1.07 -2.11 -1.80
N ILE A 15 -2.07 -1.53 -1.11
CA ILE A 15 -1.84 -0.51 -0.06
C ILE A 15 -0.79 -0.98 0.96
N ALA A 16 -0.90 -2.22 1.45
CA ALA A 16 0.01 -2.76 2.45
C ALA A 16 1.45 -2.89 1.92
N GLY A 17 1.61 -3.48 0.72
CA GLY A 17 2.94 -3.66 0.11
C GLY A 17 3.61 -2.35 -0.23
N LEU A 18 2.89 -1.40 -0.83
CA LEU A 18 3.41 -0.07 -1.13
C LEU A 18 3.79 0.70 0.15
N THR A 19 2.94 0.65 1.18
CA THR A 19 3.23 1.29 2.47
C THR A 19 4.48 0.70 3.13
N LEU A 20 4.60 -0.64 3.13
CA LEU A 20 5.79 -1.32 3.66
C LEU A 20 7.03 -0.96 2.84
N GLY A 21 6.93 -0.98 1.51
CA GLY A 21 8.03 -0.61 0.62
C GLY A 21 8.53 0.81 0.86
N CYS A 22 7.62 1.79 0.97
CA CYS A 22 7.98 3.16 1.33
C CYS A 22 8.71 3.23 2.68
N ALA A 23 8.15 2.58 3.70
CA ALA A 23 8.71 2.60 5.05
C ALA A 23 10.13 1.97 5.10
N LEU A 24 10.37 0.90 4.36
CA LEU A 24 11.69 0.26 4.26
C LEU A 24 12.70 1.17 3.55
N LEU A 25 12.32 1.73 2.41
CA LEU A 25 13.20 2.62 1.64
C LEU A 25 13.57 3.88 2.42
N GLU A 26 12.63 4.47 3.18
CA GLU A 26 12.93 5.61 4.05
C GLU A 26 13.95 5.28 5.15
N GLN A 27 14.03 4.02 5.57
CA GLN A 27 15.04 3.55 6.52
C GLN A 27 16.34 3.09 5.83
N GLY A 28 16.48 3.32 4.53
CA GLY A 28 17.64 2.87 3.76
C GLY A 28 17.72 1.36 3.56
N ILE A 29 16.61 0.65 3.75
CA ILE A 29 16.53 -0.80 3.54
C ILE A 29 16.01 -1.05 2.13
N PRO A 30 16.83 -1.63 1.22
CA PRO A 30 16.40 -1.91 -0.14
C PRO A 30 15.22 -2.88 -0.17
N ALA A 31 14.17 -2.51 -0.91
CA ALA A 31 12.96 -3.30 -1.05
C ALA A 31 12.48 -3.30 -2.50
N ILE A 32 11.91 -4.43 -2.91
CA ILE A 32 11.35 -4.62 -4.25
C ILE A 32 9.95 -5.23 -4.13
N ILE A 33 9.03 -4.76 -4.94
CA ILE A 33 7.65 -5.25 -4.94
C ILE A 33 7.40 -6.12 -6.18
N PHE A 34 6.77 -7.28 -5.96
CA PHE A 34 6.27 -8.15 -7.02
C PHE A 34 4.75 -8.13 -7.00
N GLU A 35 4.14 -7.66 -8.08
CA GLU A 35 2.69 -7.52 -8.22
C GLU A 35 2.18 -8.41 -9.37
N LYS A 36 1.12 -9.18 -9.10
CA LYS A 36 0.53 -10.06 -10.12
C LYS A 36 -0.24 -9.32 -11.20
N MET A 37 -0.85 -8.19 -10.84
CA MET A 37 -1.67 -7.40 -11.74
C MET A 37 -0.80 -6.53 -12.66
N PRO A 38 -1.28 -6.16 -13.87
CA PRO A 38 -0.66 -5.13 -14.69
C PRO A 38 -0.75 -3.75 -14.01
N GLU A 39 0.07 -2.81 -14.47
CA GLU A 39 0.24 -1.49 -13.84
C GLU A 39 -1.06 -0.67 -13.69
N GLU A 40 -2.00 -0.83 -14.61
CA GLU A 40 -3.19 0.04 -14.69
C GLU A 40 -4.45 -0.49 -13.95
N THR A 41 -4.35 -1.51 -13.12
CA THR A 41 -5.53 -2.09 -12.45
C THR A 41 -5.82 -1.47 -11.10
N SER A 42 -6.28 -0.25 -11.07
CA SER A 42 -6.82 0.32 -9.83
C SER A 42 -8.35 0.29 -9.85
N HIS A 43 -8.94 -0.77 -9.34
CA HIS A 43 -10.37 -0.86 -9.05
C HIS A 43 -10.55 -0.74 -7.54
N GLY A 44 -11.58 -0.04 -7.12
CA GLY A 44 -11.91 -0.04 -5.70
C GLY A 44 -12.90 1.03 -5.28
N ALA A 45 -13.64 0.70 -4.24
CA ALA A 45 -14.57 1.58 -3.55
C ALA A 45 -13.82 2.65 -2.72
N ALA A 46 -14.57 3.48 -2.04
CA ALA A 46 -14.02 4.38 -1.03
C ALA A 46 -13.40 3.58 0.13
N ILE A 47 -12.39 4.17 0.75
CA ILE A 47 -11.74 3.66 1.96
C ILE A 47 -11.72 4.77 3.01
N SER A 48 -12.01 4.41 4.25
CA SER A 48 -11.91 5.30 5.39
C SER A 48 -10.66 4.99 6.20
N LEU A 49 -9.90 6.02 6.50
CA LEU A 49 -8.61 5.95 7.19
C LEU A 49 -8.71 6.62 8.55
N SER A 50 -8.47 5.85 9.58
CA SER A 50 -8.44 6.34 10.97
C SER A 50 -7.13 7.04 11.30
N SER A 51 -7.10 7.74 12.43
CA SER A 51 -5.94 8.51 12.91
C SER A 51 -4.64 7.69 12.99
N ASN A 52 -4.72 6.37 13.21
CA ASN A 52 -3.52 5.51 13.20
C ASN A 52 -2.90 5.40 11.81
N ALA A 53 -3.74 5.20 10.79
CA ALA A 53 -3.29 5.19 9.41
C ALA A 53 -2.78 6.57 8.97
N LEU A 54 -3.48 7.65 9.36
CA LEU A 54 -3.10 9.01 9.00
C LEU A 54 -1.71 9.39 9.54
N ARG A 55 -1.35 8.97 10.77
CA ARG A 55 0.01 9.19 11.30
C ARG A 55 1.10 8.50 10.50
N LEU A 56 0.80 7.31 9.95
CA LEU A 56 1.76 6.62 9.08
C LEU A 56 1.91 7.36 7.74
N LEU A 57 0.79 7.79 7.14
CA LEU A 57 0.80 8.53 5.89
C LEU A 57 1.46 9.91 6.02
N ASP A 58 1.38 10.53 7.19
CA ASP A 58 2.10 11.76 7.52
C ASP A 58 3.62 11.53 7.54
N ARG A 59 4.08 10.47 8.17
CA ARG A 59 5.51 10.07 8.13
C ARG A 59 6.01 9.79 6.71
N LEU A 60 5.15 9.21 5.87
CA LEU A 60 5.46 8.96 4.46
C LEU A 60 5.30 10.22 3.58
N GLU A 61 5.03 11.39 4.17
CA GLU A 61 4.89 12.68 3.49
C GLU A 61 3.79 12.75 2.42
N ILE A 62 2.76 11.89 2.51
CA ILE A 62 1.63 11.87 1.57
C ILE A 62 0.30 12.29 2.20
N TYR A 63 0.27 12.57 3.50
CA TYR A 63 -0.97 12.94 4.22
C TYR A 63 -1.63 14.19 3.66
N ASN A 64 -0.89 15.26 3.41
CA ASN A 64 -1.46 16.53 2.94
C ASN A 64 -2.07 16.40 1.53
N ASP A 65 -1.36 15.70 0.63
CA ASP A 65 -1.86 15.46 -0.73
C ASP A 65 -3.11 14.59 -0.73
N LEU A 66 -3.15 13.60 0.16
CA LEU A 66 -4.32 12.77 0.35
C LEU A 66 -5.48 13.56 0.94
N LYS A 67 -5.25 14.36 1.97
CA LYS A 67 -6.27 15.18 2.65
C LYS A 67 -6.95 16.14 1.67
N ASN A 68 -6.19 16.78 0.80
CA ASN A 68 -6.70 17.70 -0.22
C ASN A 68 -7.63 17.02 -1.25
N GLN A 69 -7.59 15.71 -1.36
CA GLN A 69 -8.37 14.88 -2.27
C GLN A 69 -9.39 13.98 -1.56
N SER A 70 -9.63 14.23 -0.27
CA SER A 70 -10.43 13.36 0.59
C SER A 70 -11.54 14.12 1.28
N PHE A 71 -12.56 13.40 1.70
CA PHE A 71 -13.58 13.92 2.61
C PHE A 71 -13.12 13.72 4.06
N VAL A 72 -13.07 14.83 4.80
CA VAL A 72 -12.65 14.84 6.22
C VAL A 72 -13.88 14.87 7.12
N HIS A 73 -13.94 14.00 8.10
CA HIS A 73 -15.01 14.00 9.10
C HIS A 73 -14.49 13.57 10.49
N SER A 74 -15.22 14.00 11.51
CA SER A 74 -14.90 13.71 12.93
C SER A 74 -16.12 13.25 13.72
N ALA A 75 -17.19 12.87 13.00
CA ALA A 75 -18.39 12.32 13.61
C ALA A 75 -18.98 11.21 12.75
N ALA A 76 -19.63 10.26 13.36
CA ALA A 76 -20.39 9.21 12.70
C ALA A 76 -21.73 9.00 13.39
N SER A 77 -22.74 8.62 12.62
CA SER A 77 -24.03 8.23 13.16
C SER A 77 -24.52 6.92 12.56
N ILE A 78 -25.25 6.17 13.35
CA ILE A 78 -25.94 4.96 12.93
C ILE A 78 -27.42 5.32 12.79
N GLN A 79 -27.97 5.18 11.58
CA GLN A 79 -29.34 5.48 11.27
C GLN A 79 -30.16 4.17 11.24
N GLY A 80 -31.28 4.16 11.95
CA GLY A 80 -32.30 3.11 11.84
C GLY A 80 -33.38 3.51 10.81
N PRO A 81 -34.34 2.63 10.55
CA PRO A 81 -35.39 2.88 9.54
C PRO A 81 -36.24 4.11 9.79
N GLN A 82 -36.39 4.56 11.04
CA GLN A 82 -37.26 5.67 11.43
C GLN A 82 -36.57 6.74 12.29
N LYS A 83 -35.40 6.46 12.85
CA LYS A 83 -34.67 7.39 13.73
C LYS A 83 -33.19 7.08 13.79
N GLU A 84 -32.42 8.07 14.22
CA GLU A 84 -31.04 7.87 14.60
C GLU A 84 -30.95 6.90 15.80
N ILE A 85 -30.11 5.88 15.70
CA ILE A 85 -29.87 4.91 16.76
C ILE A 85 -28.77 5.43 17.69
N SER A 86 -27.69 5.95 17.13
CA SER A 86 -26.54 6.46 17.86
C SER A 86 -25.73 7.44 17.03
N SER A 87 -25.16 8.44 17.67
CA SER A 87 -24.13 9.30 17.07
C SER A 87 -22.96 9.43 18.03
N PHE A 88 -21.76 9.57 17.48
CA PHE A 88 -20.55 9.70 18.28
C PHE A 88 -19.50 10.54 17.56
N GLN A 89 -18.69 11.22 18.36
CA GLN A 89 -17.51 11.92 17.84
C GLN A 89 -16.40 10.91 17.63
N THR A 90 -15.63 11.10 16.57
CA THR A 90 -14.44 10.32 16.25
C THR A 90 -13.23 11.24 16.17
N PRO A 91 -12.00 10.76 16.40
CA PRO A 91 -10.83 11.45 15.89
C PRO A 91 -10.96 11.66 14.38
N GLU A 92 -10.15 12.55 13.81
CA GLU A 92 -10.15 12.81 12.36
C GLU A 92 -10.10 11.49 11.57
N VAL A 93 -11.02 11.36 10.62
CA VAL A 93 -11.10 10.26 9.65
C VAL A 93 -11.10 10.86 8.25
N LEU A 94 -10.29 10.30 7.36
CA LEU A 94 -10.33 10.62 5.93
C LEU A 94 -11.04 9.51 5.17
N THR A 95 -12.04 9.89 4.39
CA THR A 95 -12.66 8.98 3.41
C THR A 95 -12.22 9.41 2.01
N THR A 96 -11.55 8.52 1.31
CA THR A 96 -10.98 8.77 -0.01
C THR A 96 -11.30 7.64 -0.97
N ARG A 97 -11.05 7.85 -2.25
CA ARG A 97 -11.04 6.75 -3.23
C ARG A 97 -9.79 5.89 -3.01
N ARG A 98 -9.98 4.58 -3.01
CA ARG A 98 -8.84 3.64 -2.91
C ARG A 98 -7.77 3.95 -3.97
N GLN A 99 -8.19 4.29 -5.19
CA GLN A 99 -7.30 4.66 -6.28
C GLN A 99 -6.42 5.87 -5.95
N THR A 100 -6.98 6.91 -5.33
CA THR A 100 -6.20 8.10 -4.93
C THR A 100 -5.10 7.73 -3.94
N LEU A 101 -5.43 6.94 -2.91
CA LEU A 101 -4.43 6.47 -1.95
C LEU A 101 -3.35 5.61 -2.61
N MET A 102 -3.76 4.69 -3.49
CA MET A 102 -2.84 3.82 -4.23
C MET A 102 -1.87 4.62 -5.10
N SER A 103 -2.38 5.62 -5.85
CA SER A 103 -1.54 6.46 -6.73
C SER A 103 -0.51 7.27 -5.93
N LEU A 104 -0.89 7.82 -4.78
CA LEU A 104 0.03 8.56 -3.92
C LEU A 104 1.11 7.65 -3.33
N LEU A 105 0.74 6.47 -2.83
CA LEU A 105 1.69 5.48 -2.31
C LEU A 105 2.63 4.98 -3.41
N TYR A 106 2.11 4.69 -4.60
CA TYR A 106 2.90 4.28 -5.76
C TYR A 106 3.93 5.35 -6.13
N SER A 107 3.47 6.60 -6.31
CA SER A 107 4.35 7.72 -6.64
C SER A 107 5.44 7.92 -5.57
N ARG A 108 5.08 7.84 -4.28
CA ARG A 108 6.05 7.93 -3.19
C ARG A 108 7.09 6.82 -3.25
N TYR A 109 6.65 5.57 -3.46
CA TYR A 109 7.54 4.42 -3.54
C TYR A 109 8.56 4.56 -4.69
N ILE A 110 8.09 4.95 -5.89
CA ILE A 110 8.96 5.18 -7.05
C ILE A 110 9.93 6.34 -6.80
N ASN A 111 9.46 7.44 -6.20
CA ASN A 111 10.30 8.60 -5.87
C ASN A 111 11.40 8.28 -4.84
N LEU A 112 11.18 7.29 -3.98
CA LEU A 112 12.17 6.76 -3.05
C LEU A 112 13.17 5.78 -3.72
N GLY A 113 13.05 5.56 -5.02
CA GLY A 113 13.90 4.64 -5.79
C GLY A 113 13.44 3.20 -5.77
N GLY A 114 12.18 2.93 -5.41
CA GLY A 114 11.60 1.59 -5.40
C GLY A 114 11.33 1.04 -6.79
N GLU A 115 11.40 -0.28 -6.93
CA GLU A 115 11.09 -1.00 -8.18
C GLU A 115 9.89 -1.93 -7.96
N ILE A 116 8.99 -1.97 -8.97
CA ILE A 116 7.84 -2.87 -8.98
C ILE A 116 7.88 -3.74 -10.23
N PHE A 117 7.84 -5.06 -10.02
CA PHE A 117 7.69 -6.02 -11.11
C PHE A 117 6.23 -6.46 -11.23
N HIS A 118 5.57 -5.98 -12.27
CA HIS A 118 4.22 -6.40 -12.63
C HIS A 118 4.21 -7.79 -13.29
N HIS A 119 3.04 -8.43 -13.36
CA HIS A 119 2.86 -9.79 -13.91
C HIS A 119 3.67 -10.86 -13.18
N HIS A 120 3.91 -10.67 -11.87
CA HIS A 120 4.62 -11.59 -11.01
C HIS A 120 3.67 -12.19 -9.97
N ASP A 121 2.90 -13.20 -10.37
CA ASP A 121 2.04 -13.96 -9.45
C ASP A 121 2.87 -15.00 -8.71
N PHE A 122 2.84 -14.95 -7.38
CA PHE A 122 3.66 -15.79 -6.52
C PHE A 122 3.31 -17.28 -6.68
N ALA A 123 4.31 -18.12 -6.91
CA ALA A 123 4.17 -19.56 -7.02
C ALA A 123 4.76 -20.31 -5.81
N SER A 124 6.03 -20.02 -5.45
CA SER A 124 6.70 -20.71 -4.34
C SER A 124 7.90 -19.94 -3.83
N PHE A 125 8.37 -20.32 -2.63
CA PHE A 125 9.59 -19.81 -2.03
C PHE A 125 10.45 -20.97 -1.51
N ASP A 126 11.70 -21.04 -1.97
CA ASP A 126 12.70 -21.97 -1.47
C ASP A 126 13.50 -21.31 -0.34
N VAL A 127 13.22 -21.71 0.90
CA VAL A 127 13.84 -21.15 2.11
C VAL A 127 15.34 -21.37 2.14
N ALA A 128 15.81 -22.52 1.64
CA ALA A 128 17.24 -22.88 1.68
C ALA A 128 18.08 -22.03 0.72
N LYS A 129 17.47 -21.61 -0.38
CA LYS A 129 18.12 -20.80 -1.42
C LYS A 129 17.76 -19.32 -1.34
N TYR A 130 16.81 -18.96 -0.49
CA TYR A 130 16.18 -17.61 -0.50
C TYR A 130 15.68 -17.22 -1.89
N GLU A 131 15.12 -18.19 -2.62
CA GLU A 131 14.66 -18.02 -4.00
C GLU A 131 13.13 -17.99 -4.05
N VAL A 132 12.57 -16.91 -4.58
CA VAL A 132 11.16 -16.83 -4.94
C VAL A 132 10.96 -17.19 -6.40
N THR A 133 9.91 -17.98 -6.68
CA THR A 133 9.50 -18.37 -8.04
C THR A 133 8.10 -17.85 -8.30
N PHE A 134 7.87 -17.31 -9.50
CA PHE A 134 6.59 -16.80 -9.97
C PHE A 134 5.98 -17.71 -11.05
N THR A 135 4.67 -17.56 -11.30
CA THR A 135 3.94 -18.38 -12.31
C THR A 135 4.42 -18.14 -13.73
N ASN A 136 5.07 -17.01 -14.00
CA ASN A 136 5.73 -16.70 -15.27
C ASN A 136 7.15 -17.29 -15.40
N GLU A 137 7.51 -18.24 -14.52
CA GLU A 137 8.81 -18.93 -14.43
C GLU A 137 9.99 -18.02 -14.02
N ASN A 138 9.77 -16.75 -13.74
CA ASN A 138 10.81 -15.87 -13.22
C ASN A 138 11.20 -16.27 -11.80
N LYS A 139 12.51 -16.14 -11.51
CA LYS A 139 13.09 -16.46 -10.21
C LYS A 139 14.02 -15.36 -9.74
N TYR A 140 13.94 -15.06 -8.45
CA TYR A 140 14.78 -14.05 -7.81
C TYR A 140 15.33 -14.58 -6.50
N THR A 141 16.62 -14.35 -6.25
CA THR A 141 17.21 -14.58 -4.94
C THR A 141 17.12 -13.28 -4.13
N LEU A 142 16.53 -13.38 -2.95
CA LEU A 142 16.23 -12.26 -2.07
C LEU A 142 16.90 -12.43 -0.70
N LYS A 143 16.76 -11.43 0.17
CA LYS A 143 17.22 -11.50 1.56
C LYS A 143 16.07 -11.92 2.49
#